data_f2e0ba89cb437214c4b308e445a2f3ce
#
_entry.id   f2e0ba89cb437214c4b308e445a2f3ce
#
_cell.length_a   1.000
_cell.length_b   1.000
_cell.length_c   1.000
_cell.angle_alpha   90.00
_cell.angle_beta   90.00
_cell.angle_gamma   90.00
#
_symmetry.space_group_name_H-M   'P 1'
#
loop_
_entity.id
_entity.type
_entity.pdbx_description
1 polymer ?
#
loop_
_entity_poly.entity_id
_entity_poly.type
_entity_poly.pdbx_seq_one_letter_code
_entity_poly.pdbx_strand_id
1 'polypeptide(L)'
;MYFKLLWGEFATLPEVEAIALGGSRAGADYDEKSDYDLYIYCASIPDESVRRKILEKHCKYMEIGNSFWELEDDCTLKDGTDIDILYRNIRDFSQTIRSVVEEYTAYNGYTTCMWHNLLHSRILCDKNGELEKLQNKYRIPCPDELRDNIIRKNLRLLTGNLPSYDTQIKKAFARKDMVSVNHRTAAFLESYFDIIFAMNRLTHPGEKRMVQYAKEHAEILPADFEENLDRLFQNMFTDSDRAVQALREMINELGKVIKCSGINSL
;
A
#
# COMPACT_ATOMS: atom_id res chain seq x y z
N MET A 1 -12.89 -1.08 24.50
CA MET A 1 -14.22 -0.50 24.80
C MET A 1 -14.43 0.79 24.01
N TYR A 2 -13.54 1.75 24.11
CA TYR A 2 -13.64 3.06 23.43
C TYR A 2 -13.73 2.96 21.90
N PHE A 3 -12.95 2.09 21.27
CA PHE A 3 -13.01 1.86 19.82
C PHE A 3 -14.44 1.56 19.33
N LYS A 4 -15.15 0.64 20.02
CA LYS A 4 -16.53 0.27 19.62
C LYS A 4 -17.52 1.44 19.81
N LEU A 5 -17.36 2.21 20.85
CA LEU A 5 -18.22 3.39 21.10
C LEU A 5 -17.97 4.47 20.04
N LEU A 6 -16.70 4.71 19.70
CA LEU A 6 -16.29 5.70 18.71
C LEU A 6 -16.90 5.41 17.34
N TRP A 7 -16.62 4.24 16.75
CA TRP A 7 -17.16 3.95 15.42
C TRP A 7 -18.69 3.80 15.44
N GLY A 8 -19.26 3.37 16.57
CA GLY A 8 -20.70 3.31 16.74
C GLY A 8 -21.37 4.68 16.66
N GLU A 9 -20.75 5.75 17.19
CA GLU A 9 -21.25 7.12 17.02
C GLU A 9 -21.12 7.60 15.57
N PHE A 10 -19.98 7.37 14.93
CA PHE A 10 -19.83 7.67 13.49
C PHE A 10 -20.88 6.97 12.63
N ALA A 11 -21.22 5.73 12.96
CA ALA A 11 -22.24 4.98 12.23
C ALA A 11 -23.64 5.61 12.32
N THR A 12 -23.92 6.46 13.32
CA THR A 12 -25.22 7.15 13.41
C THR A 12 -25.34 8.36 12.48
N LEU A 13 -24.23 8.87 11.95
CA LEU A 13 -24.24 10.03 11.05
C LEU A 13 -24.90 9.68 9.72
N PRO A 14 -25.81 10.53 9.21
CA PRO A 14 -26.50 10.25 7.94
C PRO A 14 -25.55 10.18 6.74
N GLU A 15 -24.45 10.93 6.76
CA GLU A 15 -23.44 10.97 5.71
C GLU A 15 -22.60 9.70 5.63
N VAL A 16 -22.49 8.95 6.73
CA VAL A 16 -21.70 7.71 6.80
C VAL A 16 -22.49 6.55 6.23
N GLU A 17 -21.94 5.89 5.22
CA GLU A 17 -22.57 4.77 4.52
C GLU A 17 -22.03 3.42 5.03
N ALA A 18 -20.71 3.32 5.22
CA ALA A 18 -20.08 2.12 5.77
C ALA A 18 -18.84 2.46 6.62
N ILE A 19 -18.47 1.53 7.49
CA ILE A 19 -17.28 1.61 8.33
C ILE A 19 -16.58 0.26 8.27
N ALA A 20 -15.26 0.29 8.04
CA ALA A 20 -14.42 -0.91 8.06
C ALA A 20 -13.16 -0.71 8.91
N LEU A 21 -12.67 -1.79 9.47
CA LEU A 21 -11.36 -1.86 10.13
C LEU A 21 -10.35 -2.42 9.15
N GLY A 22 -9.28 -1.68 8.93
CA GLY A 22 -8.14 -2.07 8.11
C GLY A 22 -6.93 -2.47 8.93
N GLY A 23 -5.77 -2.41 8.27
CA GLY A 23 -4.47 -2.65 8.88
C GLY A 23 -4.31 -4.02 9.56
N SER A 24 -3.34 -4.10 10.45
CA SER A 24 -3.01 -5.35 11.15
C SER A 24 -4.16 -5.89 11.99
N ARG A 25 -4.98 -5.02 12.59
CA ARG A 25 -6.13 -5.40 13.44
C ARG A 25 -7.35 -5.92 12.65
N ALA A 26 -7.35 -5.81 11.35
CA ALA A 26 -8.37 -6.47 10.52
C ALA A 26 -8.15 -7.98 10.41
N GLY A 27 -6.89 -8.43 10.48
CA GLY A 27 -6.45 -9.82 10.49
C GLY A 27 -6.36 -10.43 11.89
N ALA A 28 -5.76 -11.63 11.97
CA ALA A 28 -5.52 -12.35 13.21
C ALA A 28 -4.15 -12.03 13.85
N ASP A 29 -3.21 -11.49 13.07
CA ASP A 29 -1.79 -11.34 13.44
C ASP A 29 -1.47 -9.91 13.83
N TYR A 30 -2.14 -9.40 14.87
CA TYR A 30 -1.82 -8.09 15.43
C TYR A 30 -1.23 -8.24 16.85
N ASP A 31 -0.35 -7.33 17.22
CA ASP A 31 0.11 -7.21 18.59
C ASP A 31 -0.73 -6.18 19.40
N GLU A 32 -0.61 -6.20 20.73
CA GLU A 32 -1.36 -5.28 21.59
C GLU A 32 -1.02 -3.79 21.36
N LYS A 33 0.14 -3.51 20.75
CA LYS A 33 0.61 -2.16 20.46
C LYS A 33 0.18 -1.65 19.09
N SER A 34 -0.43 -2.51 18.27
CA SER A 34 -0.93 -2.09 16.96
C SER A 34 -2.00 -1.02 17.09
N ASP A 35 -1.94 -0.01 16.25
CA ASP A 35 -2.94 1.02 16.03
C ASP A 35 -4.23 0.45 15.41
N TYR A 36 -5.29 1.23 15.44
CA TYR A 36 -6.50 0.95 14.66
C TYR A 36 -6.49 1.78 13.39
N ASP A 37 -6.61 1.14 12.23
CA ASP A 37 -6.88 1.80 10.94
C ASP A 37 -8.38 1.74 10.67
N LEU A 38 -9.10 2.84 10.90
CA LEU A 38 -10.55 2.91 10.73
C LEU A 38 -10.91 3.64 9.44
N TYR A 39 -11.55 2.94 8.51
CA TYR A 39 -12.03 3.52 7.25
C TYR A 39 -13.51 3.87 7.35
N ILE A 40 -13.84 5.15 7.23
CA ILE A 40 -15.21 5.67 7.22
C ILE A 40 -15.58 6.05 5.78
N TYR A 41 -16.46 5.27 5.19
CA TYR A 41 -16.98 5.52 3.84
C TYR A 41 -18.22 6.37 3.91
N CYS A 42 -18.21 7.50 3.19
CA CYS A 42 -19.22 8.54 3.29
C CYS A 42 -19.79 8.92 1.92
N ALA A 43 -21.04 9.34 1.86
CA ALA A 43 -21.60 10.06 0.71
C ALA A 43 -21.01 11.48 0.60
N SER A 44 -20.80 12.13 1.74
CA SER A 44 -20.05 13.37 1.92
C SER A 44 -19.29 13.31 3.23
N ILE A 45 -18.09 13.89 3.27
CA ILE A 45 -17.27 13.89 4.48
C ILE A 45 -17.97 14.71 5.57
N PRO A 46 -18.14 14.18 6.81
CA PRO A 46 -18.73 14.93 7.91
C PRO A 46 -17.88 16.17 8.28
N ASP A 47 -18.55 17.28 8.62
CA ASP A 47 -17.87 18.51 9.03
C ASP A 47 -16.91 18.27 10.19
N GLU A 48 -15.79 18.99 10.21
CA GLU A 48 -14.78 18.91 11.26
C GLU A 48 -15.40 19.09 12.65
N SER A 49 -16.34 20.03 12.80
CA SER A 49 -17.01 20.30 14.07
C SER A 49 -17.85 19.13 14.60
N VAL A 50 -18.38 18.30 13.68
CA VAL A 50 -19.13 17.08 14.02
C VAL A 50 -18.14 15.99 14.43
N ARG A 51 -17.08 15.78 13.64
CA ARG A 51 -16.03 14.81 13.93
C ARG A 51 -15.38 15.10 15.28
N ARG A 52 -15.01 16.35 15.54
CA ARG A 52 -14.43 16.83 16.81
C ARG A 52 -15.29 16.48 18.00
N LYS A 53 -16.60 16.73 17.95
CA LYS A 53 -17.54 16.43 19.03
C LYS A 53 -17.62 14.93 19.37
N ILE A 54 -17.46 14.06 18.37
CA ILE A 54 -17.40 12.61 18.56
C ILE A 54 -16.07 12.23 19.19
N LEU A 55 -14.97 12.72 18.64
CA LEU A 55 -13.61 12.38 19.07
C LEU A 55 -13.35 12.80 20.51
N GLU A 56 -13.78 13.98 20.95
CA GLU A 56 -13.65 14.49 22.34
C GLU A 56 -14.23 13.55 23.40
N LYS A 57 -15.27 12.78 23.04
CA LYS A 57 -15.88 11.83 23.97
C LYS A 57 -15.02 10.58 24.19
N HIS A 58 -14.25 10.17 23.18
CA HIS A 58 -13.59 8.87 23.17
C HIS A 58 -12.07 8.95 23.15
N CYS A 59 -11.49 10.05 22.69
CA CYS A 59 -10.06 10.27 22.59
C CYS A 59 -9.53 11.16 23.71
N LYS A 60 -8.27 10.95 24.09
CA LYS A 60 -7.51 11.82 24.99
C LYS A 60 -6.60 12.79 24.23
N TYR A 61 -6.29 12.49 22.97
CA TYR A 61 -5.52 13.30 22.05
C TYR A 61 -6.13 13.19 20.65
N MET A 62 -6.07 14.25 19.85
CA MET A 62 -6.57 14.27 18.49
C MET A 62 -5.91 15.35 17.64
N GLU A 63 -5.46 14.97 16.45
CA GLU A 63 -5.12 15.84 15.34
C GLU A 63 -6.18 15.65 14.27
N ILE A 64 -6.88 16.71 13.88
CA ILE A 64 -8.04 16.62 13.01
C ILE A 64 -7.76 17.29 11.68
N GLY A 65 -8.06 16.59 10.58
CA GLY A 65 -7.95 17.14 9.22
C GLY A 65 -6.54 17.06 8.67
N ASN A 66 -5.76 16.10 9.09
CA ASN A 66 -4.53 15.75 8.41
C ASN A 66 -4.83 15.31 6.96
N SER A 67 -3.98 15.65 6.02
CA SER A 67 -4.20 15.37 4.59
C SER A 67 -2.90 15.05 3.85
N PHE A 68 -1.96 14.38 4.52
CA PHE A 68 -0.70 14.00 3.88
C PHE A 68 -0.91 12.97 2.75
N TRP A 69 -1.79 12.00 2.96
CA TRP A 69 -2.10 10.93 2.01
C TRP A 69 -3.59 10.92 1.63
N GLU A 70 -4.44 10.86 2.61
CA GLU A 70 -5.89 10.95 2.53
C GLU A 70 -6.36 11.94 3.60
N LEU A 71 -7.64 12.27 3.64
CA LEU A 71 -8.18 13.00 4.78
C LEU A 71 -8.29 12.06 5.97
N GLU A 72 -7.58 12.39 7.05
CA GLU A 72 -7.53 11.57 8.26
C GLU A 72 -7.59 12.41 9.53
N ASP A 73 -8.04 11.76 10.59
CA ASP A 73 -7.94 12.26 11.95
C ASP A 73 -7.09 11.27 12.76
N ASP A 74 -5.94 11.73 13.25
CA ASP A 74 -4.99 10.93 14.02
C ASP A 74 -5.27 11.12 15.51
N CYS A 75 -5.61 10.06 16.22
CA CYS A 75 -6.08 10.16 17.59
C CYS A 75 -5.44 9.11 18.50
N THR A 76 -5.47 9.39 19.82
CA THR A 76 -5.23 8.39 20.85
C THR A 76 -6.50 8.21 21.66
N LEU A 77 -7.04 7.00 21.68
CA LEU A 77 -8.21 6.65 22.49
C LEU A 77 -7.93 6.84 23.99
N LYS A 78 -8.98 6.96 24.79
CA LYS A 78 -8.84 7.14 26.25
C LYS A 78 -8.20 5.94 26.97
N ASP A 79 -8.19 4.75 26.35
CA ASP A 79 -7.46 3.58 26.85
C ASP A 79 -5.97 3.56 26.45
N GLY A 80 -5.54 4.51 25.65
CA GLY A 80 -4.14 4.67 25.24
C GLY A 80 -3.77 4.04 23.89
N THR A 81 -4.71 3.43 23.17
CA THR A 81 -4.49 2.88 21.84
C THR A 81 -4.60 3.99 20.80
N ASP A 82 -3.66 4.02 19.87
CA ASP A 82 -3.69 4.95 18.74
C ASP A 82 -4.67 4.48 17.68
N ILE A 83 -5.26 5.43 16.96
CA ILE A 83 -6.24 5.18 15.91
C ILE A 83 -6.11 6.24 14.82
N ASP A 84 -5.99 5.77 13.57
CA ASP A 84 -6.01 6.56 12.36
C ASP A 84 -7.38 6.39 11.70
N ILE A 85 -8.09 7.50 11.53
CA ILE A 85 -9.46 7.52 11.01
C ILE A 85 -9.44 8.17 9.64
N LEU A 86 -9.56 7.35 8.59
CA LEU A 86 -9.54 7.80 7.21
C LEU A 86 -10.95 7.95 6.66
N TYR A 87 -11.23 9.11 6.04
CA TYR A 87 -12.54 9.43 5.48
C TYR A 87 -12.50 9.33 3.95
N ARG A 88 -13.33 8.45 3.39
CA ARG A 88 -13.38 8.16 1.95
C ARG A 88 -14.76 8.40 1.38
N ASN A 89 -14.86 9.08 0.25
CA ASN A 89 -16.07 9.01 -0.54
C ASN A 89 -16.20 7.62 -1.17
N ILE A 90 -17.30 6.91 -0.92
CA ILE A 90 -17.44 5.50 -1.37
C ILE A 90 -17.47 5.39 -2.91
N ARG A 91 -17.99 6.39 -3.61
CA ARG A 91 -18.04 6.39 -5.08
C ARG A 91 -16.66 6.60 -5.68
N ASP A 92 -15.89 7.56 -5.16
CA ASP A 92 -14.53 7.83 -5.62
C ASP A 92 -13.61 6.63 -5.33
N PHE A 93 -13.76 6.03 -4.16
CA PHE A 93 -13.04 4.80 -3.81
C PHE A 93 -13.39 3.65 -4.76
N SER A 94 -14.69 3.44 -5.05
CA SER A 94 -15.15 2.44 -6.02
C SER A 94 -14.58 2.69 -7.41
N GLN A 95 -14.51 3.96 -7.85
CA GLN A 95 -13.94 4.32 -9.15
C GLN A 95 -12.43 4.07 -9.20
N THR A 96 -11.70 4.32 -8.12
CA THR A 96 -10.27 3.99 -8.01
C THR A 96 -10.05 2.49 -8.17
N ILE A 97 -10.81 1.65 -7.47
CA ILE A 97 -10.73 0.20 -7.61
C ILE A 97 -11.06 -0.24 -9.05
N ARG A 98 -12.12 0.32 -9.62
CA ARG A 98 -12.53 0.04 -11.00
C ARG A 98 -11.42 0.35 -12.00
N SER A 99 -10.79 1.52 -11.88
CA SER A 99 -9.71 1.93 -12.78
C SER A 99 -8.55 0.93 -12.76
N VAL A 100 -8.19 0.42 -11.57
CA VAL A 100 -7.14 -0.58 -11.44
C VAL A 100 -7.59 -1.94 -11.98
N VAL A 101 -8.74 -2.45 -11.53
CA VAL A 101 -9.11 -3.87 -11.72
C VAL A 101 -9.82 -4.11 -13.06
N GLU A 102 -10.64 -3.16 -13.55
CA GLU A 102 -11.41 -3.32 -14.79
C GLU A 102 -10.76 -2.58 -15.99
N GLU A 103 -10.09 -1.45 -15.75
CA GLU A 103 -9.43 -0.65 -16.77
C GLU A 103 -7.92 -0.94 -16.83
N TYR A 104 -7.42 -1.83 -15.96
CA TYR A 104 -6.04 -2.33 -15.91
C TYR A 104 -4.99 -1.24 -15.78
N THR A 105 -5.34 -0.15 -15.08
CA THR A 105 -4.44 0.97 -14.87
C THR A 105 -3.32 0.58 -13.90
N ALA A 106 -2.06 0.73 -14.34
CA ALA A 106 -0.89 0.51 -13.50
C ALA A 106 -0.27 1.84 -13.07
N TYR A 107 0.22 1.92 -11.83
CA TYR A 107 0.92 3.07 -11.25
C TYR A 107 2.42 2.81 -11.09
N ASN A 108 3.14 3.79 -10.57
CA ASN A 108 4.58 3.68 -10.27
C ASN A 108 4.77 3.13 -8.85
N GLY A 109 4.51 1.85 -8.68
CA GLY A 109 4.44 1.21 -7.36
C GLY A 109 3.03 1.28 -6.75
N TYR A 110 2.79 0.46 -5.76
CA TYR A 110 1.54 0.37 -4.98
C TYR A 110 0.24 0.24 -5.80
N THR A 111 0.31 -0.25 -7.04
CA THR A 111 -0.82 -0.26 -7.97
C THR A 111 -2.09 -0.87 -7.37
N THR A 112 -1.96 -1.97 -6.67
CA THR A 112 -3.12 -2.71 -6.13
C THR A 112 -3.34 -2.50 -4.63
N CYS A 113 -2.70 -1.48 -4.02
CA CYS A 113 -2.76 -1.24 -2.57
C CYS A 113 -4.19 -0.95 -2.09
N MET A 114 -4.95 -0.09 -2.79
CA MET A 114 -6.34 0.21 -2.44
C MET A 114 -7.26 -1.00 -2.65
N TRP A 115 -6.97 -1.84 -3.65
CA TRP A 115 -7.68 -3.10 -3.84
C TRP A 115 -7.37 -4.08 -2.71
N HIS A 116 -6.11 -4.19 -2.27
CA HIS A 116 -5.73 -4.95 -1.08
C HIS A 116 -6.49 -4.49 0.15
N ASN A 117 -6.52 -3.18 0.37
CA ASN A 117 -7.24 -2.53 1.47
C ASN A 117 -8.73 -2.92 1.48
N LEU A 118 -9.39 -2.84 0.31
CA LEU A 118 -10.78 -3.26 0.17
C LEU A 118 -10.98 -4.72 0.57
N LEU A 119 -10.16 -5.64 0.04
CA LEU A 119 -10.36 -7.08 0.20
C LEU A 119 -10.07 -7.58 1.63
N HIS A 120 -9.14 -6.92 2.34
CA HIS A 120 -8.67 -7.35 3.66
C HIS A 120 -9.23 -6.53 4.81
N SER A 121 -10.01 -5.47 4.53
CA SER A 121 -10.70 -4.75 5.59
C SER A 121 -11.92 -5.53 6.10
N ARG A 122 -12.14 -5.47 7.41
CA ARG A 122 -13.29 -6.07 8.09
C ARG A 122 -14.41 -5.06 8.22
N ILE A 123 -15.55 -5.31 7.62
CA ILE A 123 -16.74 -4.46 7.70
C ILE A 123 -17.26 -4.46 9.14
N LEU A 124 -17.42 -3.28 9.75
CA LEU A 124 -18.00 -3.07 11.07
C LEU A 124 -19.45 -2.58 10.99
N CYS A 125 -19.76 -1.78 9.96
CA CYS A 125 -21.08 -1.28 9.64
C CYS A 125 -21.20 -1.10 8.13
N ASP A 126 -22.32 -1.46 7.54
CA ASP A 126 -22.64 -1.21 6.13
C ASP A 126 -24.15 -1.03 6.00
N LYS A 127 -24.60 0.22 5.93
CA LYS A 127 -26.04 0.56 6.02
C LYS A 127 -26.85 0.02 4.84
N ASN A 128 -26.24 0.01 3.66
CA ASN A 128 -26.92 -0.34 2.41
C ASN A 128 -26.32 -1.57 1.73
N GLY A 129 -25.32 -2.22 2.35
CA GLY A 129 -24.60 -3.34 1.79
C GLY A 129 -23.70 -2.99 0.58
N GLU A 130 -23.39 -1.69 0.39
CA GLU A 130 -22.63 -1.24 -0.79
C GLU A 130 -21.14 -1.61 -0.67
N LEU A 131 -20.56 -1.54 0.52
CA LEU A 131 -19.17 -1.92 0.73
C LEU A 131 -18.99 -3.44 0.60
N GLU A 132 -19.92 -4.22 1.13
CA GLU A 132 -19.94 -5.69 0.98
C GLU A 132 -20.09 -6.10 -0.48
N LYS A 133 -21.00 -5.45 -1.23
CA LYS A 133 -21.15 -5.67 -2.67
C LYS A 133 -19.84 -5.37 -3.41
N LEU A 134 -19.17 -4.28 -3.03
CA LEU A 134 -17.89 -3.88 -3.64
C LEU A 134 -16.81 -4.92 -3.35
N GLN A 135 -16.67 -5.38 -2.10
CA GLN A 135 -15.74 -6.45 -1.74
C GLN A 135 -16.02 -7.73 -2.53
N ASN A 136 -17.29 -8.14 -2.61
CA ASN A 136 -17.69 -9.36 -3.32
C ASN A 136 -17.43 -9.25 -4.83
N LYS A 137 -17.72 -8.09 -5.42
CA LYS A 137 -17.46 -7.82 -6.85
C LYS A 137 -15.98 -7.97 -7.20
N TYR A 138 -15.10 -7.46 -6.36
CA TYR A 138 -13.65 -7.43 -6.61
C TYR A 138 -12.87 -8.55 -5.90
N ARG A 139 -13.55 -9.52 -5.28
CA ARG A 139 -12.93 -10.75 -4.78
C ARG A 139 -12.71 -11.73 -5.92
N ILE A 140 -11.87 -11.34 -6.86
CA ILE A 140 -11.52 -12.07 -8.08
C ILE A 140 -10.01 -12.28 -8.16
N PRO A 141 -9.53 -13.25 -8.92
CA PRO A 141 -8.11 -13.36 -9.25
C PRO A 141 -7.59 -12.10 -9.95
N CYS A 142 -6.31 -11.79 -9.75
CA CYS A 142 -5.69 -10.67 -10.46
C CYS A 142 -5.77 -10.88 -11.98
N PRO A 143 -6.40 -9.95 -12.74
CA PRO A 143 -6.49 -10.05 -14.20
C PRO A 143 -5.12 -10.09 -14.87
N ASP A 144 -4.98 -10.89 -15.92
CA ASP A 144 -3.73 -11.02 -16.68
C ASP A 144 -3.26 -9.68 -17.26
N GLU A 145 -4.19 -8.92 -17.81
CA GLU A 145 -3.88 -7.61 -18.39
C GLU A 145 -3.37 -6.62 -17.35
N LEU A 146 -3.94 -6.62 -16.15
CA LEU A 146 -3.47 -5.77 -15.05
C LEU A 146 -2.06 -6.19 -14.61
N ARG A 147 -1.85 -7.51 -14.38
CA ARG A 147 -0.54 -8.07 -14.06
C ARG A 147 0.52 -7.63 -15.07
N ASP A 148 0.24 -7.81 -16.34
CA ASP A 148 1.18 -7.53 -17.42
C ASP A 148 1.45 -6.02 -17.56
N ASN A 149 0.44 -5.18 -17.35
CA ASN A 149 0.60 -3.73 -17.33
C ASN A 149 1.47 -3.25 -16.16
N ILE A 150 1.26 -3.81 -14.95
CA ILE A 150 2.08 -3.50 -13.78
C ILE A 150 3.55 -3.86 -14.06
N ILE A 151 3.79 -5.09 -14.50
CA ILE A 151 5.14 -5.58 -14.78
C ILE A 151 5.82 -4.73 -15.86
N ARG A 152 5.15 -4.51 -17.00
CA ARG A 152 5.70 -3.72 -18.10
C ARG A 152 6.02 -2.30 -17.71
N LYS A 153 5.11 -1.63 -16.99
CA LYS A 153 5.31 -0.25 -16.56
C LYS A 153 6.46 -0.13 -15.57
N ASN A 154 6.43 -0.92 -14.51
CA ASN A 154 7.41 -0.81 -13.43
C ASN A 154 8.80 -1.32 -13.86
N LEU A 155 8.89 -2.34 -14.72
CA LEU A 155 10.19 -2.79 -15.26
C LEU A 155 10.89 -1.67 -16.04
N ARG A 156 10.16 -0.88 -16.82
CA ARG A 156 10.70 0.28 -17.53
C ARG A 156 11.21 1.38 -16.60
N LEU A 157 10.62 1.49 -15.41
CA LEU A 157 11.13 2.41 -14.38
C LEU A 157 12.39 1.88 -13.71
N LEU A 158 12.48 0.56 -13.50
CA LEU A 158 13.66 -0.05 -12.88
C LEU A 158 14.88 0.06 -13.79
N THR A 159 14.76 -0.32 -15.08
CA THR A 159 15.88 -0.43 -16.00
C THR A 159 15.47 -0.29 -17.48
N GLY A 160 16.45 -0.07 -18.35
CA GLY A 160 16.29 -0.17 -19.80
C GLY A 160 15.85 1.10 -20.50
N ASN A 161 15.10 1.98 -19.89
CA ASN A 161 14.68 3.26 -20.44
C ASN A 161 15.46 4.43 -19.81
N LEU A 162 15.37 5.60 -20.41
CA LEU A 162 15.91 6.82 -19.86
C LEU A 162 14.74 7.78 -19.51
N PRO A 163 14.68 8.27 -18.26
CA PRO A 163 15.56 7.95 -17.12
C PRO A 163 15.02 6.76 -16.31
N SER A 164 15.81 5.70 -16.14
CA SER A 164 15.50 4.56 -15.24
C SER A 164 16.12 4.74 -13.86
N TYR A 165 15.54 4.12 -12.83
CA TYR A 165 16.02 4.26 -11.45
C TYR A 165 17.45 3.74 -11.28
N ASP A 166 17.81 2.61 -11.88
CA ASP A 166 19.18 2.08 -11.83
C ASP A 166 20.21 3.07 -12.36
N THR A 167 19.90 3.74 -13.47
CA THR A 167 20.75 4.77 -14.07
C THR A 167 20.80 6.04 -13.21
N GLN A 168 19.68 6.46 -12.65
CA GLN A 168 19.62 7.63 -11.78
C GLN A 168 20.38 7.42 -10.47
N ILE A 169 20.26 6.23 -9.85
CA ILE A 169 21.01 5.88 -8.63
C ILE A 169 22.52 5.90 -8.92
N LYS A 170 22.98 5.26 -10.01
CA LYS A 170 24.40 5.30 -10.41
C LYS A 170 24.92 6.73 -10.60
N LYS A 171 24.12 7.61 -11.22
CA LYS A 171 24.49 9.03 -11.38
C LYS A 171 24.53 9.78 -10.04
N ALA A 172 23.63 9.46 -9.11
CA ALA A 172 23.61 10.06 -7.78
C ALA A 172 24.84 9.63 -6.97
N PHE A 173 25.24 8.36 -7.01
CA PHE A 173 26.48 7.87 -6.40
C PHE A 173 27.72 8.59 -6.97
N ALA A 174 27.83 8.70 -8.29
CA ALA A 174 28.96 9.39 -8.93
C ALA A 174 29.08 10.87 -8.50
N ARG A 175 27.98 11.51 -8.13
CA ARG A 175 27.93 12.89 -7.63
C ARG A 175 28.05 12.99 -6.10
N LYS A 176 28.10 11.85 -5.39
CA LYS A 176 28.05 11.76 -3.93
C LYS A 176 26.79 12.41 -3.34
N ASP A 177 25.69 12.43 -4.09
CA ASP A 177 24.40 12.96 -3.68
C ASP A 177 23.57 11.88 -2.98
N MET A 178 23.81 11.70 -1.68
CA MET A 178 23.20 10.64 -0.90
C MET A 178 21.68 10.85 -0.68
N VAL A 179 21.20 12.10 -0.73
CA VAL A 179 19.75 12.38 -0.68
C VAL A 179 19.08 11.82 -1.93
N SER A 180 19.65 12.08 -3.11
CA SER A 180 19.14 11.48 -4.37
C SER A 180 19.29 9.97 -4.39
N VAL A 181 20.38 9.40 -3.86
CA VAL A 181 20.52 7.92 -3.72
C VAL A 181 19.35 7.35 -2.94
N ASN A 182 19.09 7.87 -1.73
CA ASN A 182 18.02 7.38 -0.87
C ASN A 182 16.65 7.49 -1.55
N HIS A 183 16.32 8.68 -2.09
CA HIS A 183 15.05 8.94 -2.76
C HIS A 183 14.80 8.01 -3.96
N ARG A 184 15.83 7.81 -4.80
CA ARG A 184 15.71 6.94 -5.98
C ARG A 184 15.70 5.47 -5.62
N THR A 185 16.36 5.06 -4.55
CA THR A 185 16.32 3.69 -4.05
C THR A 185 14.94 3.36 -3.49
N ALA A 186 14.30 4.27 -2.76
CA ALA A 186 12.93 4.09 -2.31
C ALA A 186 11.98 3.88 -3.50
N ALA A 187 12.02 4.77 -4.50
CA ALA A 187 11.19 4.63 -5.70
C ALA A 187 11.50 3.36 -6.53
N PHE A 188 12.76 2.90 -6.54
CA PHE A 188 13.15 1.62 -7.13
C PHE A 188 12.46 0.46 -6.41
N LEU A 189 12.47 0.45 -5.08
CA LEU A 189 11.86 -0.60 -4.28
C LEU A 189 10.35 -0.63 -4.43
N GLU A 190 9.67 0.52 -4.49
CA GLU A 190 8.23 0.60 -4.78
C GLU A 190 7.88 -0.16 -6.08
N SER A 191 8.61 0.14 -7.16
CA SER A 191 8.40 -0.53 -8.44
C SER A 191 8.82 -2.01 -8.43
N TYR A 192 9.88 -2.37 -7.70
CA TYR A 192 10.37 -3.73 -7.58
C TYR A 192 9.34 -4.64 -6.89
N PHE A 193 8.78 -4.21 -5.77
CA PHE A 193 7.76 -4.96 -5.05
C PHE A 193 6.43 -5.02 -5.80
N ASP A 194 6.04 -3.96 -6.51
CA ASP A 194 4.83 -3.97 -7.34
C ASP A 194 4.91 -5.07 -8.42
N ILE A 195 6.09 -5.26 -9.04
CA ILE A 195 6.33 -6.36 -9.98
C ILE A 195 6.25 -7.72 -9.28
N ILE A 196 6.89 -7.90 -8.13
CA ILE A 196 6.89 -9.17 -7.40
C ILE A 196 5.46 -9.58 -7.04
N PHE A 197 4.67 -8.67 -6.48
CA PHE A 197 3.30 -8.97 -6.13
C PHE A 197 2.44 -9.27 -7.36
N ALA A 198 2.59 -8.47 -8.43
CA ALA A 198 1.87 -8.71 -9.68
C ALA A 198 2.20 -10.08 -10.29
N MET A 199 3.47 -10.49 -10.32
CA MET A 199 3.91 -11.81 -10.82
C MET A 199 3.25 -12.96 -10.06
N ASN A 200 3.04 -12.79 -8.77
CA ASN A 200 2.41 -13.77 -7.89
C ASN A 200 0.89 -13.60 -7.78
N ARG A 201 0.28 -12.70 -8.58
CA ARG A 201 -1.15 -12.37 -8.53
C ARG A 201 -1.62 -11.94 -7.14
N LEU A 202 -0.71 -11.44 -6.33
CA LEU A 202 -0.98 -10.87 -5.02
C LEU A 202 -1.33 -9.39 -5.16
N THR A 203 -2.23 -8.92 -4.30
CA THR A 203 -2.43 -7.49 -4.13
C THR A 203 -1.34 -6.91 -3.23
N HIS A 204 -0.95 -5.66 -3.47
CA HIS A 204 0.12 -4.98 -2.73
C HIS A 204 -0.33 -4.61 -1.31
N PRO A 205 0.32 -5.10 -0.23
CA PRO A 205 -0.15 -4.92 1.15
C PRO A 205 0.07 -3.52 1.73
N GLY A 206 0.78 -2.65 1.02
CA GLY A 206 1.28 -1.38 1.53
C GLY A 206 2.79 -1.42 1.81
N GLU A 207 3.31 -0.40 2.48
CA GLU A 207 4.76 -0.24 2.67
C GLU A 207 5.34 -1.09 3.82
N LYS A 208 4.47 -1.49 4.76
CA LYS A 208 4.91 -2.21 5.97
C LYS A 208 5.13 -3.70 5.67
N ARG A 209 6.25 -4.26 6.11
CA ARG A 209 6.55 -5.71 6.08
C ARG A 209 6.49 -6.35 4.68
N MET A 210 6.80 -5.61 3.61
CA MET A 210 6.74 -6.12 2.23
C MET A 210 7.60 -7.38 2.00
N VAL A 211 8.80 -7.44 2.58
CA VAL A 211 9.70 -8.61 2.46
C VAL A 211 9.06 -9.83 3.12
N GLN A 212 8.56 -9.67 4.34
CA GLN A 212 7.90 -10.77 5.06
C GLN A 212 6.66 -11.24 4.29
N TYR A 213 5.81 -10.33 3.85
CA TYR A 213 4.60 -10.66 3.09
C TYR A 213 4.94 -11.40 1.78
N ALA A 214 5.98 -10.96 1.06
CA ALA A 214 6.44 -11.65 -0.13
C ALA A 214 6.90 -13.08 0.17
N LYS A 215 7.68 -13.28 1.22
CA LYS A 215 8.15 -14.61 1.64
C LYS A 215 7.03 -15.58 2.06
N GLU A 216 5.99 -15.06 2.69
CA GLU A 216 4.87 -15.87 3.19
C GLU A 216 3.86 -16.23 2.10
N HIS A 217 3.71 -15.38 1.07
CA HIS A 217 2.61 -15.51 0.11
C HIS A 217 3.04 -15.67 -1.35
N ALA A 218 4.28 -15.30 -1.72
CA ALA A 218 4.74 -15.42 -3.08
C ALA A 218 5.28 -16.83 -3.37
N GLU A 219 4.81 -17.43 -4.46
CA GLU A 219 5.32 -18.72 -4.97
C GLU A 219 6.60 -18.52 -5.81
N ILE A 220 6.74 -17.35 -6.43
CA ILE A 220 7.84 -17.00 -7.33
C ILE A 220 8.56 -15.78 -6.78
N LEU A 221 9.80 -15.98 -6.33
CA LEU A 221 10.72 -14.91 -5.93
C LEU A 221 11.99 -14.94 -6.76
N PRO A 222 12.64 -13.79 -7.02
CA PRO A 222 13.98 -13.75 -7.60
C PRO A 222 14.98 -14.52 -6.74
N ALA A 223 16.00 -15.13 -7.34
CA ALA A 223 17.06 -15.76 -6.56
C ALA A 223 17.77 -14.74 -5.67
N ASP A 224 18.19 -15.17 -4.49
CA ASP A 224 18.86 -14.34 -3.48
C ASP A 224 18.06 -13.07 -3.13
N PHE A 225 16.73 -13.19 -3.08
CA PHE A 225 15.81 -12.05 -2.90
C PHE A 225 16.13 -11.23 -1.66
N GLU A 226 16.24 -11.88 -0.50
CA GLU A 226 16.53 -11.24 0.78
C GLU A 226 17.98 -10.76 0.86
N GLU A 227 18.91 -11.62 0.46
CA GLU A 227 20.34 -11.33 0.48
C GLU A 227 20.71 -10.12 -0.39
N ASN A 228 20.03 -9.97 -1.53
CA ASN A 228 20.24 -8.82 -2.40
C ASN A 228 19.71 -7.51 -1.80
N LEU A 229 18.57 -7.55 -1.12
CA LEU A 229 18.03 -6.41 -0.37
C LEU A 229 18.95 -6.03 0.79
N ASP A 230 19.41 -7.00 1.56
CA ASP A 230 20.34 -6.78 2.67
C ASP A 230 21.66 -6.17 2.17
N ARG A 231 22.23 -6.70 1.08
CA ARG A 231 23.43 -6.15 0.47
C ARG A 231 23.24 -4.71 -0.02
N LEU A 232 22.08 -4.40 -0.59
CA LEU A 232 21.75 -3.03 -0.98
C LEU A 232 21.73 -2.09 0.22
N PHE A 233 20.98 -2.42 1.28
CA PHE A 233 20.83 -1.58 2.46
C PHE A 233 22.13 -1.42 3.25
N GLN A 234 22.92 -2.48 3.41
CA GLN A 234 24.20 -2.42 4.12
C GLN A 234 25.24 -1.53 3.41
N ASN A 235 25.15 -1.42 2.08
CA ASN A 235 26.18 -0.75 1.29
C ASN A 235 25.76 0.62 0.71
N MET A 236 24.45 0.94 0.67
CA MET A 236 23.99 2.16 -0.02
C MET A 236 24.55 3.47 0.55
N PHE A 237 25.04 3.49 1.79
CA PHE A 237 25.65 4.67 2.40
C PHE A 237 27.17 4.53 2.64
N THR A 238 27.75 3.37 2.36
CA THR A 238 29.15 3.06 2.69
C THR A 238 30.00 2.63 1.49
N ASP A 239 29.42 1.89 0.53
CA ASP A 239 30.11 1.33 -0.63
C ASP A 239 29.23 1.37 -1.88
N SER A 240 29.43 2.42 -2.70
CA SER A 240 28.64 2.64 -3.90
C SER A 240 28.76 1.50 -4.93
N ASP A 241 29.92 0.85 -5.03
CA ASP A 241 30.14 -0.20 -6.04
C ASP A 241 29.36 -1.45 -5.66
N ARG A 242 29.40 -1.83 -4.40
CA ARG A 242 28.63 -2.96 -3.86
C ARG A 242 27.12 -2.69 -3.92
N ALA A 243 26.68 -1.47 -3.61
CA ALA A 243 25.28 -1.10 -3.73
C ALA A 243 24.78 -1.18 -5.18
N VAL A 244 25.54 -0.67 -6.15
CA VAL A 244 25.23 -0.75 -7.58
C VAL A 244 25.25 -2.21 -8.06
N GLN A 245 26.16 -3.04 -7.55
CA GLN A 245 26.17 -4.45 -7.86
C GLN A 245 24.91 -5.17 -7.36
N ALA A 246 24.48 -4.91 -6.11
CA ALA A 246 23.25 -5.46 -5.56
C ALA A 246 22.03 -5.08 -6.41
N LEU A 247 21.89 -3.81 -6.81
CA LEU A 247 20.81 -3.38 -7.72
C LEU A 247 20.82 -4.12 -9.05
N ARG A 248 22.00 -4.35 -9.64
CA ARG A 248 22.11 -5.13 -10.89
C ARG A 248 21.67 -6.57 -10.72
N GLU A 249 22.07 -7.20 -9.61
CA GLU A 249 21.68 -8.57 -9.30
C GLU A 249 20.18 -8.68 -9.09
N MET A 250 19.57 -7.76 -8.31
CA MET A 250 18.12 -7.69 -8.15
C MET A 250 17.38 -7.59 -9.48
N ILE A 251 17.82 -6.71 -10.39
CA ILE A 251 17.22 -6.55 -11.73
C ILE A 251 17.39 -7.80 -12.57
N ASN A 252 18.59 -8.40 -12.58
CA ASN A 252 18.88 -9.56 -13.37
C ASN A 252 18.05 -10.78 -12.95
N GLU A 253 17.99 -11.05 -11.64
CA GLU A 253 17.21 -12.16 -11.10
C GLU A 253 15.70 -11.95 -11.31
N LEU A 254 15.21 -10.72 -11.11
CA LEU A 254 13.83 -10.35 -11.46
C LEU A 254 13.54 -10.58 -12.94
N GLY A 255 14.45 -10.19 -13.82
CA GLY A 255 14.31 -10.41 -15.28
C GLY A 255 14.28 -11.89 -15.68
N LYS A 256 14.99 -12.77 -14.96
CA LYS A 256 14.94 -14.23 -15.20
C LYS A 256 13.56 -14.79 -14.86
N VAL A 257 13.01 -14.45 -13.69
CA VAL A 257 11.70 -14.98 -13.28
C VAL A 257 10.56 -14.43 -14.15
N ILE A 258 10.62 -13.17 -14.59
CA ILE A 258 9.66 -12.60 -15.55
C ILE A 258 9.67 -13.40 -16.87
N LYS A 259 10.85 -13.70 -17.42
CA LYS A 259 10.97 -14.48 -18.66
C LYS A 259 10.45 -15.90 -18.50
N CYS A 260 10.74 -16.56 -17.39
CA CYS A 260 10.24 -17.91 -17.09
C CYS A 260 8.70 -17.96 -16.94
N SER A 261 8.08 -16.87 -16.52
CA SER A 261 6.62 -16.77 -16.37
C SER A 261 5.87 -16.54 -17.69
N GLY A 262 6.56 -16.51 -18.84
CA GLY A 262 5.95 -16.33 -20.17
C GLY A 262 5.37 -14.93 -20.41
N ILE A 263 5.69 -13.96 -19.56
CA ILE A 263 5.23 -12.59 -19.70
C ILE A 263 6.09 -11.88 -20.75
N ASN A 264 5.46 -11.44 -21.83
CA ASN A 264 6.14 -10.63 -22.86
C ASN A 264 6.43 -9.24 -22.27
N SER A 265 7.63 -9.05 -21.74
CA SER A 265 8.07 -7.84 -21.04
C SER A 265 8.51 -6.69 -21.97
N LEU A 266 8.37 -6.84 -23.31
CA LEU A 266 8.75 -5.81 -24.31
C LEU A 266 7.66 -5.57 -25.33
#